data_ee5159e2c6d22b1f7f3700d579d1f0b2
#
_entry.id   ee5159e2c6d22b1f7f3700d579d1f0b2
#
_cell.length_a   1.000
_cell.length_b   1.000
_cell.length_c   1.000
_cell.angle_alpha   90.00
_cell.angle_beta   90.00
_cell.angle_gamma   90.00
#
_symmetry.space_group_name_H-M   'P 1'
#
loop_
_entity.id
_entity.type
_entity.pdbx_description
1 polymer ?
#
loop_
_entity_poly.entity_id
_entity_poly.type
_entity_poly.pdbx_seq_one_letter_code
_entity_poly.pdbx_strand_id
1 'polypeptide(L)'
;MTTKPVLGISGCLTGSAVRFDGGHKRMGFVMDELAQWVSFKLVCPEMAIGLPTPRPALRLIQTVSGETRMRFSHAPHDDVTQKMVDFAAGYLPKIGDLAGFIVCAKSPSCGMERVRLYDENGNRGRKEGVGLFTAALLETWPWLPVEEDGRLHDPILRENFVERIFALHALNTLRANGLTRHALLDFHSRYKLQLLAHHQAGYREIGPFVASLHQWDDLDAFFVVYREKLMAILKKPASRKNHTNVLMHIQGYFRNQLNNRQRGELRDVILHYRNGLLPILAPLTLLKHYLAEYPDPYLMTQNYFDPYPDDLALRLAVT
;
A
#
# COMPACT_ATOMS: atom_id res chain seq x y z
N MET A 1 23.66 4.19 -3.28
CA MET A 1 22.66 3.26 -3.87
C MET A 1 21.39 3.38 -3.02
N THR A 2 20.27 3.78 -3.61
CA THR A 2 18.98 3.78 -2.92
C THR A 2 18.62 2.32 -2.58
N THR A 3 18.35 2.04 -1.31
CA THR A 3 17.90 0.72 -0.87
C THR A 3 16.53 0.42 -1.47
N LYS A 4 16.29 -0.84 -1.87
CA LYS A 4 14.96 -1.24 -2.38
C LYS A 4 13.96 -1.37 -1.22
N PRO A 5 12.67 -1.01 -1.42
CA PRO A 5 11.62 -1.33 -0.46
C PRO A 5 11.60 -2.82 -0.11
N VAL A 6 11.48 -3.15 1.17
CA VAL A 6 11.35 -4.54 1.64
C VAL A 6 9.87 -4.83 1.88
N LEU A 7 9.35 -5.87 1.23
CA LEU A 7 7.95 -6.30 1.38
C LEU A 7 7.89 -7.68 2.03
N GLY A 8 6.96 -7.86 2.95
CA GLY A 8 6.52 -9.20 3.33
C GLY A 8 5.65 -9.81 2.23
N ILE A 9 5.71 -11.12 2.04
CA ILE A 9 4.88 -11.80 1.04
C ILE A 9 4.54 -13.23 1.47
N SER A 10 3.28 -13.63 1.22
CA SER A 10 2.90 -15.05 1.35
C SER A 10 3.71 -15.90 0.39
N GLY A 11 4.50 -16.87 0.89
CA GLY A 11 5.46 -17.64 0.10
C GLY A 11 4.88 -18.32 -1.14
N CYS A 12 3.62 -18.75 -1.11
CA CYS A 12 2.98 -19.36 -2.28
C CYS A 12 2.85 -18.40 -3.48
N LEU A 13 2.84 -17.08 -3.27
CA LEU A 13 2.74 -16.08 -4.33
C LEU A 13 4.05 -15.89 -5.10
N THR A 14 5.18 -16.33 -4.55
CA THR A 14 6.48 -16.30 -5.23
C THR A 14 6.78 -17.54 -6.07
N GLY A 15 5.88 -18.52 -6.05
CA GLY A 15 6.09 -19.83 -6.71
C GLY A 15 6.57 -20.93 -5.77
N SER A 16 6.70 -20.67 -4.47
CA SER A 16 7.04 -21.71 -3.49
C SER A 16 5.88 -22.68 -3.31
N ALA A 17 6.15 -24.00 -3.37
CA ALA A 17 5.17 -25.08 -3.27
C ALA A 17 4.77 -25.33 -1.80
N VAL A 18 4.20 -24.30 -1.13
CA VAL A 18 3.88 -24.29 0.30
C VAL A 18 2.37 -24.25 0.60
N ARG A 19 1.52 -24.37 -0.43
CA ARG A 19 0.09 -24.45 -0.24
C ARG A 19 -0.32 -25.80 0.36
N PHE A 20 -1.53 -25.84 0.92
CA PHE A 20 -2.09 -27.06 1.52
C PHE A 20 -2.16 -28.24 0.53
N ASP A 21 -2.34 -27.98 -0.76
CA ASP A 21 -2.40 -28.95 -1.85
C ASP A 21 -1.01 -29.31 -2.43
N GLY A 22 0.08 -28.79 -1.88
CA GLY A 22 1.44 -28.97 -2.40
C GLY A 22 1.77 -28.08 -3.60
N GLY A 23 0.86 -27.21 -4.02
CA GLY A 23 1.04 -26.28 -5.12
C GLY A 23 1.53 -24.89 -4.70
N HIS A 24 1.46 -23.97 -5.66
CA HIS A 24 1.75 -22.54 -5.46
C HIS A 24 0.70 -21.67 -6.18
N LYS A 25 0.81 -20.36 -5.99
CA LYS A 25 -0.04 -19.36 -6.66
C LYS A 25 0.83 -18.19 -7.14
N ARG A 26 1.89 -18.51 -7.92
CA ARG A 26 2.83 -17.50 -8.42
C ARG A 26 2.08 -16.36 -9.11
N MET A 27 2.40 -15.13 -8.73
CA MET A 27 1.78 -13.94 -9.26
C MET A 27 2.73 -13.23 -10.22
N GLY A 28 2.36 -13.14 -11.52
CA GLY A 28 3.21 -12.56 -12.58
C GLY A 28 3.62 -11.13 -12.27
N PHE A 29 2.67 -10.23 -12.02
CA PHE A 29 2.98 -8.83 -11.67
C PHE A 29 4.02 -8.72 -10.54
N VAL A 30 3.89 -9.53 -9.49
CA VAL A 30 4.81 -9.46 -8.34
C VAL A 30 6.20 -9.95 -8.72
N MET A 31 6.29 -11.06 -9.45
CA MET A 31 7.57 -11.75 -9.69
C MET A 31 8.28 -11.30 -10.97
N ASP A 32 7.55 -10.79 -11.96
CA ASP A 32 8.13 -10.42 -13.26
C ASP A 32 8.34 -8.90 -13.39
N GLU A 33 7.50 -8.10 -12.70
CA GLU A 33 7.54 -6.64 -12.78
C GLU A 33 8.03 -6.03 -11.46
N LEU A 34 7.31 -6.23 -10.36
CA LEU A 34 7.60 -5.57 -9.08
C LEU A 34 8.92 -6.03 -8.45
N ALA A 35 9.31 -7.31 -8.59
CA ALA A 35 10.52 -7.87 -8.00
C ALA A 35 11.83 -7.19 -8.44
N GLN A 36 11.81 -6.48 -9.57
CA GLN A 36 12.97 -5.70 -10.02
C GLN A 36 13.23 -4.49 -9.12
N TRP A 37 12.19 -3.99 -8.44
CA TRP A 37 12.20 -2.73 -7.69
C TRP A 37 12.11 -2.90 -6.17
N VAL A 38 11.75 -4.10 -5.69
CA VAL A 38 11.59 -4.41 -4.28
C VAL A 38 12.35 -5.67 -3.89
N SER A 39 12.53 -5.89 -2.59
CA SER A 39 13.02 -7.15 -2.02
C SER A 39 11.92 -7.82 -1.21
N PHE A 40 11.89 -9.15 -1.16
CA PHE A 40 10.83 -9.89 -0.46
C PHE A 40 11.35 -10.63 0.77
N LYS A 41 10.58 -10.55 1.86
CA LYS A 41 10.65 -11.46 3.01
C LYS A 41 9.47 -12.43 2.92
N LEU A 42 9.79 -13.68 2.58
CA LEU A 42 8.78 -14.73 2.39
C LEU A 42 8.33 -15.27 3.73
N VAL A 43 7.02 -15.48 3.87
CA VAL A 43 6.43 -16.19 5.01
C VAL A 43 5.31 -17.11 4.54
N CYS A 44 5.30 -18.33 5.08
CA CYS A 44 4.12 -19.18 5.06
C CYS A 44 3.76 -19.48 6.52
N PRO A 45 2.77 -18.78 7.09
CA PRO A 45 2.42 -18.96 8.51
C PRO A 45 2.06 -20.40 8.87
N GLU A 46 1.40 -21.12 7.96
CA GLU A 46 1.02 -22.53 8.18
C GLU A 46 2.24 -23.46 8.25
N MET A 47 3.24 -23.26 7.40
CA MET A 47 4.51 -23.98 7.49
C MET A 47 5.31 -23.59 8.74
N ALA A 48 5.28 -22.31 9.10
CA ALA A 48 6.00 -21.79 10.26
C ALA A 48 5.49 -22.34 11.61
N ILE A 49 4.21 -22.70 11.69
CA ILE A 49 3.65 -23.40 12.87
C ILE A 49 3.85 -24.91 12.83
N GLY A 50 4.67 -25.42 11.89
CA GLY A 50 5.05 -26.84 11.80
C GLY A 50 4.10 -27.73 11.00
N LEU A 51 3.18 -27.14 10.22
CA LEU A 51 2.31 -27.95 9.35
C LEU A 51 3.06 -28.41 8.09
N PRO A 52 2.91 -29.69 7.66
CA PRO A 52 3.57 -30.20 6.47
C PRO A 52 2.97 -29.66 5.17
N THR A 53 3.60 -29.98 4.05
CA THR A 53 3.07 -29.79 2.70
C THR A 53 3.22 -31.12 1.93
N PRO A 54 2.15 -31.68 1.33
CA PRO A 54 0.76 -31.24 1.44
C PRO A 54 0.16 -31.44 2.84
N ARG A 55 -0.97 -30.79 3.13
CA ARG A 55 -1.70 -30.90 4.39
C ARG A 55 -3.21 -30.77 4.19
N PRO A 56 -4.02 -31.23 5.13
CA PRO A 56 -5.45 -30.98 5.10
C PRO A 56 -5.78 -29.49 5.17
N ALA A 57 -6.85 -29.09 4.49
CA ALA A 57 -7.28 -27.70 4.44
C ALA A 57 -7.71 -27.17 5.83
N LEU A 58 -7.33 -25.96 6.15
CA LEU A 58 -7.77 -25.23 7.33
C LEU A 58 -9.01 -24.37 7.02
N ARG A 59 -9.78 -24.08 8.06
CA ARG A 59 -10.95 -23.17 8.00
C ARG A 59 -10.95 -22.22 9.20
N LEU A 60 -11.57 -21.06 9.01
CA LEU A 60 -11.95 -20.19 10.12
C LEU A 60 -13.36 -20.59 10.59
N ILE A 61 -13.49 -20.83 11.87
CA ILE A 61 -14.74 -21.20 12.56
C ILE A 61 -15.08 -20.07 13.53
N GLN A 62 -16.32 -19.61 13.54
CA GLN A 62 -16.85 -18.72 14.56
C GLN A 62 -17.55 -19.56 15.62
N THR A 63 -17.08 -19.47 16.85
CA THR A 63 -17.70 -20.14 18.00
C THR A 63 -19.01 -19.46 18.40
N VAL A 64 -19.82 -20.13 19.20
CA VAL A 64 -21.06 -19.55 19.77
C VAL A 64 -20.74 -18.28 20.60
N SER A 65 -19.56 -18.22 21.24
CA SER A 65 -19.08 -17.03 21.94
C SER A 65 -18.62 -15.87 21.05
N GLY A 66 -18.61 -16.06 19.70
CA GLY A 66 -18.17 -15.06 18.73
C GLY A 66 -16.65 -15.07 18.46
N GLU A 67 -15.90 -15.98 19.08
CA GLU A 67 -14.46 -16.09 18.89
C GLU A 67 -14.14 -16.75 17.54
N THR A 68 -13.11 -16.27 16.83
CA THR A 68 -12.63 -16.90 15.59
C THR A 68 -11.54 -17.92 15.89
N ARG A 69 -11.76 -19.17 15.46
CA ARG A 69 -10.84 -20.28 15.59
C ARG A 69 -10.37 -20.79 14.24
N MET A 70 -9.16 -21.36 14.19
CA MET A 70 -8.61 -21.99 12.98
C MET A 70 -8.46 -23.49 13.19
N ARG A 71 -9.24 -24.27 12.43
CA ARG A 71 -9.35 -25.73 12.58
C ARG A 71 -9.21 -26.43 11.24
N PHE A 72 -8.85 -27.71 11.26
CA PHE A 72 -8.85 -28.54 10.05
C PHE A 72 -10.28 -28.81 9.57
N SER A 73 -10.46 -28.83 8.25
CA SER A 73 -11.77 -29.00 7.62
C SER A 73 -12.38 -30.40 7.84
N HIS A 74 -11.54 -31.42 8.00
CA HIS A 74 -11.94 -32.81 8.19
C HIS A 74 -11.85 -33.28 9.63
N ALA A 75 -11.14 -32.54 10.49
CA ALA A 75 -10.96 -32.80 11.91
C ALA A 75 -11.23 -31.51 12.72
N PRO A 76 -12.50 -31.15 12.91
CA PRO A 76 -12.86 -29.86 13.48
C PRO A 76 -12.47 -29.70 14.97
N HIS A 77 -12.03 -30.78 15.63
CA HIS A 77 -11.48 -30.74 16.98
C HIS A 77 -10.00 -30.36 17.03
N ASP A 78 -9.28 -30.49 15.91
CA ASP A 78 -7.87 -30.13 15.79
C ASP A 78 -7.76 -28.62 15.55
N ASP A 79 -7.50 -27.88 16.63
CA ASP A 79 -7.44 -26.44 16.67
C ASP A 79 -5.97 -25.97 16.65
N VAL A 80 -5.63 -25.15 15.69
CA VAL A 80 -4.29 -24.56 15.52
C VAL A 80 -4.25 -23.05 15.78
N THR A 81 -5.34 -22.50 16.33
CA THR A 81 -5.48 -21.06 16.60
C THR A 81 -4.34 -20.54 17.44
N GLN A 82 -4.09 -21.17 18.60
CA GLN A 82 -3.07 -20.70 19.53
C GLN A 82 -1.68 -20.73 18.91
N LYS A 83 -1.34 -21.79 18.15
CA LYS A 83 -0.05 -21.87 17.43
C LYS A 83 0.12 -20.73 16.45
N MET A 84 -0.95 -20.34 15.74
CA MET A 84 -0.90 -19.23 14.77
C MET A 84 -0.76 -17.88 15.48
N VAL A 85 -1.47 -17.68 16.58
CA VAL A 85 -1.37 -16.46 17.42
C VAL A 85 0.04 -16.31 17.98
N ASP A 86 0.58 -17.38 18.58
CA ASP A 86 1.93 -17.38 19.17
C ASP A 86 3.00 -17.14 18.10
N PHE A 87 2.84 -17.76 16.94
CA PHE A 87 3.73 -17.50 15.80
C PHE A 87 3.69 -16.03 15.38
N ALA A 88 2.51 -15.46 15.17
CA ALA A 88 2.37 -14.07 14.76
C ALA A 88 2.99 -13.13 15.79
N ALA A 89 2.70 -13.32 17.09
CA ALA A 89 3.24 -12.51 18.17
C ALA A 89 4.78 -12.60 18.28
N GLY A 90 5.37 -13.76 18.01
CA GLY A 90 6.82 -13.94 18.04
C GLY A 90 7.54 -13.51 16.76
N TYR A 91 6.87 -13.55 15.62
CA TYR A 91 7.46 -13.28 14.31
C TYR A 91 7.40 -11.81 13.89
N LEU A 92 6.23 -11.16 14.06
CA LEU A 92 6.01 -9.79 13.61
C LEU A 92 7.05 -8.81 14.17
N PRO A 93 7.36 -8.78 15.47
CA PRO A 93 8.37 -7.86 16.00
C PRO A 93 9.79 -8.06 15.43
N LYS A 94 10.08 -9.25 14.90
CA LYS A 94 11.40 -9.63 14.40
C LYS A 94 11.58 -9.44 12.90
N ILE A 95 10.49 -9.27 12.16
CA ILE A 95 10.56 -9.16 10.68
C ILE A 95 11.27 -7.87 10.21
N GLY A 96 11.39 -6.88 11.09
CA GLY A 96 12.02 -5.59 10.81
C GLY A 96 11.14 -4.66 9.98
N ASP A 97 11.72 -3.54 9.55
CA ASP A 97 10.97 -2.52 8.82
C ASP A 97 10.54 -3.01 7.44
N LEU A 98 9.23 -3.05 7.24
CA LEU A 98 8.60 -3.35 5.96
C LEU A 98 8.01 -2.09 5.35
N ALA A 99 8.02 -2.04 4.02
CA ALA A 99 7.31 -1.02 3.24
C ALA A 99 5.89 -1.47 2.83
N GLY A 100 5.58 -2.75 2.97
CA GLY A 100 4.27 -3.31 2.67
C GLY A 100 4.23 -4.83 2.82
N PHE A 101 3.04 -5.42 2.62
CA PHE A 101 2.84 -6.85 2.67
C PHE A 101 1.85 -7.33 1.59
N ILE A 102 2.18 -8.39 0.87
CA ILE A 102 1.28 -9.02 -0.12
C ILE A 102 0.83 -10.37 0.42
N VAL A 103 -0.47 -10.53 0.61
CA VAL A 103 -1.06 -11.72 1.22
C VAL A 103 -1.85 -12.55 0.21
N CYS A 104 -1.90 -13.86 0.45
CA CYS A 104 -2.68 -14.79 -0.37
C CYS A 104 -4.17 -14.68 -0.03
N ALA A 105 -4.99 -14.27 -1.00
CA ALA A 105 -6.44 -14.14 -0.86
C ALA A 105 -7.11 -15.43 -0.42
N LYS A 106 -8.16 -15.32 0.38
CA LYS A 106 -9.03 -16.41 0.85
C LYS A 106 -8.36 -17.45 1.76
N SER A 107 -7.06 -17.28 2.09
CA SER A 107 -6.38 -18.17 3.03
C SER A 107 -6.86 -17.92 4.46
N PRO A 108 -7.14 -18.96 5.27
CA PRO A 108 -7.53 -18.79 6.68
C PRO A 108 -6.41 -18.20 7.55
N SER A 109 -5.17 -18.27 7.11
CA SER A 109 -4.02 -17.64 7.75
C SER A 109 -3.68 -16.27 7.18
N CYS A 110 -3.69 -16.12 5.83
CA CYS A 110 -3.15 -14.94 5.15
C CYS A 110 -4.20 -14.00 4.54
N GLY A 111 -5.44 -14.42 4.29
CA GLY A 111 -6.42 -13.58 3.60
C GLY A 111 -6.72 -12.28 4.37
N MET A 112 -6.71 -11.15 3.67
CA MET A 112 -6.93 -9.83 4.27
C MET A 112 -8.42 -9.54 4.50
N GLU A 113 -9.26 -10.03 3.60
CA GLU A 113 -10.70 -9.83 3.65
C GLU A 113 -11.44 -11.00 3.00
N ARG A 114 -12.74 -11.12 3.25
CA ARG A 114 -13.62 -12.11 2.61
C ARG A 114 -13.15 -13.57 2.76
N VAL A 115 -12.38 -13.88 3.78
CA VAL A 115 -12.11 -15.26 4.15
C VAL A 115 -13.41 -15.90 4.62
N ARG A 116 -13.65 -17.15 4.23
CA ARG A 116 -14.87 -17.86 4.68
C ARG A 116 -14.78 -18.14 6.16
N LEU A 117 -15.81 -17.68 6.87
CA LEU A 117 -16.02 -17.92 8.31
C LEU A 117 -17.21 -18.86 8.45
N TYR A 118 -16.96 -20.06 8.94
CA TYR A 118 -17.97 -21.11 9.12
C TYR A 118 -18.52 -21.09 10.54
N ASP A 119 -19.69 -21.69 10.76
CA ASP A 119 -20.18 -22.00 12.11
C ASP A 119 -19.43 -23.20 12.71
N GLU A 120 -19.70 -23.51 13.99
CA GLU A 120 -19.03 -24.62 14.70
C GLU A 120 -19.28 -25.99 14.05
N ASN A 121 -20.39 -26.15 13.31
CA ASN A 121 -20.72 -27.36 12.58
C ASN A 121 -20.08 -27.40 11.19
N GLY A 122 -19.32 -26.36 10.81
CA GLY A 122 -18.67 -26.24 9.51
C GLY A 122 -19.61 -25.84 8.36
N ASN A 123 -20.82 -25.34 8.67
CA ASN A 123 -21.81 -24.90 7.71
C ASN A 123 -21.83 -23.36 7.57
N ARG A 124 -22.57 -22.87 6.56
CA ARG A 124 -22.92 -21.44 6.35
C ARG A 124 -21.74 -20.48 6.32
N GLY A 125 -20.64 -20.86 5.66
CA GLY A 125 -19.45 -19.99 5.53
C GLY A 125 -19.76 -18.63 4.93
N ARG A 126 -19.80 -17.58 5.77
CA ARG A 126 -19.89 -16.18 5.33
C ARG A 126 -18.52 -15.66 4.91
N LYS A 127 -18.49 -14.74 3.95
CA LYS A 127 -17.23 -14.12 3.47
C LYS A 127 -16.95 -12.84 4.24
N GLU A 128 -16.63 -12.96 5.52
CA GLU A 128 -16.46 -11.82 6.46
C GLU A 128 -15.17 -11.93 7.28
N GLY A 129 -14.49 -13.08 7.22
CA GLY A 129 -13.30 -13.33 8.01
C GLY A 129 -12.04 -12.68 7.49
N VAL A 130 -11.08 -12.55 8.38
CA VAL A 130 -9.68 -12.17 8.13
C VAL A 130 -8.80 -13.32 8.58
N GLY A 131 -7.78 -13.68 7.80
CA GLY A 131 -6.83 -14.72 8.18
C GLY A 131 -6.08 -14.34 9.46
N LEU A 132 -5.88 -15.30 10.38
CA LEU A 132 -5.39 -14.99 11.73
C LEU A 132 -4.02 -14.28 11.74
N PHE A 133 -3.09 -14.67 10.88
CA PHE A 133 -1.80 -13.99 10.75
C PHE A 133 -1.97 -12.55 10.24
N THR A 134 -2.81 -12.36 9.24
CA THR A 134 -3.06 -11.02 8.67
C THR A 134 -3.83 -10.13 9.64
N ALA A 135 -4.75 -10.68 10.44
CA ALA A 135 -5.41 -9.92 11.50
C ALA A 135 -4.40 -9.37 12.51
N ALA A 136 -3.48 -10.20 13.00
CA ALA A 136 -2.41 -9.77 13.89
C ALA A 136 -1.47 -8.74 13.22
N LEU A 137 -1.15 -8.91 11.92
CA LEU A 137 -0.34 -7.96 11.15
C LEU A 137 -1.01 -6.58 11.08
N LEU A 138 -2.30 -6.53 10.76
CA LEU A 138 -3.07 -5.28 10.64
C LEU A 138 -3.28 -4.58 11.98
N GLU A 139 -3.38 -5.34 13.07
CA GLU A 139 -3.47 -4.81 14.43
C GLU A 139 -2.12 -4.23 14.89
N THR A 140 -1.03 -4.95 14.62
CA THR A 140 0.33 -4.53 15.01
C THR A 140 0.79 -3.30 14.24
N TRP A 141 0.48 -3.23 12.93
CA TRP A 141 0.90 -2.16 12.04
C TRP A 141 -0.25 -1.62 11.16
N PRO A 142 -1.20 -0.87 11.72
CA PRO A 142 -2.38 -0.38 10.99
C PRO A 142 -2.03 0.58 9.83
N TRP A 143 -0.85 1.16 9.86
CA TRP A 143 -0.28 2.05 8.84
C TRP A 143 0.39 1.29 7.69
N LEU A 144 0.70 0.00 7.83
CA LEU A 144 1.39 -0.78 6.80
C LEU A 144 0.48 -0.99 5.57
N PRO A 145 0.96 -0.75 4.34
CA PRO A 145 0.27 -1.20 3.14
C PRO A 145 0.16 -2.72 3.09
N VAL A 146 -1.04 -3.26 3.20
CA VAL A 146 -1.32 -4.69 3.00
C VAL A 146 -2.29 -4.82 1.85
N GLU A 147 -2.05 -5.76 0.91
CA GLU A 147 -2.96 -6.02 -0.20
C GLU A 147 -2.97 -7.50 -0.58
N GLU A 148 -4.09 -7.97 -1.12
CA GLU A 148 -4.26 -9.34 -1.60
C GLU A 148 -3.84 -9.50 -3.07
N ASP A 149 -3.27 -10.65 -3.40
CA ASP A 149 -2.92 -11.00 -4.77
C ASP A 149 -4.09 -10.83 -5.75
N GLY A 150 -5.30 -11.21 -5.33
CA GLY A 150 -6.51 -11.06 -6.15
C GLY A 150 -6.86 -9.60 -6.44
N ARG A 151 -6.70 -8.72 -5.47
CA ARG A 151 -7.02 -7.29 -5.60
C ARG A 151 -5.97 -6.52 -6.40
N LEU A 152 -4.73 -6.98 -6.40
CA LEU A 152 -3.65 -6.39 -7.22
C LEU A 152 -3.85 -6.61 -8.74
N HIS A 153 -4.89 -7.34 -9.18
CA HIS A 153 -5.32 -7.34 -10.59
C HIS A 153 -6.11 -6.09 -10.99
N ASP A 154 -6.71 -5.39 -10.02
CA ASP A 154 -7.32 -4.09 -10.26
C ASP A 154 -6.22 -3.02 -10.41
N PRO A 155 -6.17 -2.28 -11.54
CA PRO A 155 -5.10 -1.32 -11.80
C PRO A 155 -5.09 -0.16 -10.81
N ILE A 156 -6.25 0.30 -10.31
CA ILE A 156 -6.33 1.39 -9.33
C ILE A 156 -5.78 0.95 -7.98
N LEU A 157 -6.16 -0.24 -7.51
CA LEU A 157 -5.68 -0.79 -6.25
C LEU A 157 -4.20 -1.13 -6.32
N ARG A 158 -3.74 -1.63 -7.47
CA ARG A 158 -2.34 -1.93 -7.74
C ARG A 158 -1.48 -0.66 -7.67
N GLU A 159 -1.86 0.39 -8.40
CA GLU A 159 -1.16 1.67 -8.37
C GLU A 159 -1.14 2.24 -6.94
N ASN A 160 -2.29 2.32 -6.26
CA ASN A 160 -2.38 2.81 -4.89
C ASN A 160 -1.46 2.03 -3.93
N PHE A 161 -1.41 0.69 -4.05
CA PHE A 161 -0.53 -0.12 -3.21
C PHE A 161 0.94 0.22 -3.49
N VAL A 162 1.33 0.33 -4.77
CA VAL A 162 2.72 0.64 -5.14
C VAL A 162 3.11 2.05 -4.68
N GLU A 163 2.28 3.06 -4.89
CA GLU A 163 2.54 4.41 -4.36
C GLU A 163 2.80 4.40 -2.85
N ARG A 164 2.00 3.65 -2.10
CA ARG A 164 2.10 3.54 -0.64
C ARG A 164 3.40 2.87 -0.20
N ILE A 165 3.83 1.80 -0.86
CA ILE A 165 5.08 1.12 -0.48
C ILE A 165 6.30 1.99 -0.74
N PHE A 166 6.34 2.74 -1.84
CA PHE A 166 7.45 3.65 -2.10
C PHE A 166 7.45 4.86 -1.16
N ALA A 167 6.28 5.42 -0.84
CA ALA A 167 6.15 6.51 0.14
C ALA A 167 6.59 6.07 1.54
N LEU A 168 6.16 4.90 1.99
CA LEU A 168 6.56 4.37 3.30
C LEU A 168 8.04 4.02 3.35
N HIS A 169 8.59 3.44 2.28
CA HIS A 169 10.02 3.17 2.16
C HIS A 169 10.85 4.47 2.28
N ALA A 170 10.46 5.51 1.55
CA ALA A 170 11.14 6.80 1.63
C ALA A 170 11.07 7.41 3.05
N LEU A 171 9.93 7.27 3.73
CA LEU A 171 9.75 7.71 5.11
C LEU A 171 10.61 6.90 6.09
N ASN A 172 10.66 5.56 5.95
CA ASN A 172 11.51 4.70 6.77
C ASN A 172 13.00 5.00 6.54
N THR A 173 13.40 5.25 5.30
CA THR A 173 14.77 5.65 4.95
C THR A 173 15.16 6.97 5.60
N LEU A 174 14.23 7.94 5.62
CA LEU A 174 14.46 9.21 6.31
C LEU A 174 14.71 8.98 7.81
N ARG A 175 13.94 8.12 8.47
CA ARG A 175 14.16 7.76 9.88
C ARG A 175 15.52 7.09 10.10
N ALA A 176 15.88 6.13 9.25
CA ALA A 176 17.14 5.40 9.34
C ALA A 176 18.38 6.31 9.19
N ASN A 177 18.26 7.39 8.40
CA ASN A 177 19.32 8.39 8.22
C ASN A 177 19.42 9.43 9.35
N GLY A 178 18.53 9.35 10.34
CA GLY A 178 18.44 10.30 11.44
C GLY A 178 17.38 11.39 11.23
N LEU A 179 16.45 11.48 12.17
CA LEU A 179 15.35 12.46 12.12
C LEU A 179 15.85 13.86 12.44
N THR A 180 15.52 14.79 11.55
CA THR A 180 15.66 16.24 11.84
C THR A 180 14.36 16.95 11.47
N ARG A 181 14.06 18.08 12.12
CA ARG A 181 12.89 18.90 11.78
C ARG A 181 12.90 19.32 10.31
N HIS A 182 14.05 19.70 9.80
CA HIS A 182 14.22 20.08 8.39
C HIS A 182 13.88 18.94 7.44
N ALA A 183 14.42 17.74 7.67
CA ALA A 183 14.18 16.57 6.82
C ALA A 183 12.70 16.13 6.84
N LEU A 184 12.01 16.23 7.98
CA LEU A 184 10.58 15.95 8.09
C LEU A 184 9.73 16.96 7.32
N LEU A 185 10.05 18.25 7.39
CA LEU A 185 9.37 19.32 6.66
C LEU A 185 9.61 19.20 5.15
N ASP A 186 10.84 18.92 4.73
CA ASP A 186 11.18 18.69 3.33
C ASP A 186 10.44 17.48 2.78
N PHE A 187 10.48 16.36 3.50
CA PHE A 187 9.71 15.16 3.13
C PHE A 187 8.23 15.48 2.94
N HIS A 188 7.60 16.13 3.93
CA HIS A 188 6.19 16.50 3.81
C HIS A 188 5.94 17.43 2.63
N SER A 189 6.82 18.41 2.39
CA SER A 189 6.70 19.34 1.26
C SER A 189 6.66 18.60 -0.08
N ARG A 190 7.52 17.61 -0.27
CA ARG A 190 7.59 16.80 -1.49
C ARG A 190 6.35 15.93 -1.74
N TYR A 191 5.61 15.57 -0.70
CA TYR A 191 4.40 14.73 -0.79
C TYR A 191 3.10 15.53 -0.88
N LYS A 192 3.11 16.86 -0.76
CA LYS A 192 1.90 17.68 -0.69
C LYS A 192 0.91 17.45 -1.83
N LEU A 193 1.38 17.45 -3.08
CA LEU A 193 0.51 17.26 -4.24
C LEU A 193 -0.04 15.82 -4.30
N GLN A 194 0.73 14.83 -3.92
CA GLN A 194 0.28 13.43 -3.84
C GLN A 194 -0.80 13.27 -2.76
N LEU A 195 -0.58 13.80 -1.56
CA LEU A 195 -1.58 13.78 -0.48
C LEU A 195 -2.90 14.46 -0.89
N LEU A 196 -2.80 15.59 -1.59
CA LEU A 196 -3.96 16.32 -2.11
C LEU A 196 -4.74 15.48 -3.14
N ALA A 197 -4.05 14.68 -3.98
CA ALA A 197 -4.67 13.77 -4.95
C ALA A 197 -5.41 12.62 -4.26
N HIS A 198 -4.88 12.10 -3.16
CA HIS A 198 -5.50 11.00 -2.43
C HIS A 198 -6.68 11.44 -1.58
N HIS A 199 -6.52 12.46 -0.70
CA HIS A 199 -7.57 12.86 0.23
C HIS A 199 -7.47 14.32 0.66
N GLN A 200 -8.28 15.20 0.06
CA GLN A 200 -8.24 16.64 0.32
C GLN A 200 -8.50 17.03 1.78
N ALA A 201 -9.45 16.36 2.46
CA ALA A 201 -9.73 16.64 3.88
C ALA A 201 -8.52 16.28 4.74
N GLY A 202 -7.99 15.05 4.62
CA GLY A 202 -6.78 14.63 5.36
C GLY A 202 -5.56 15.48 5.04
N TYR A 203 -5.39 15.95 3.80
CA TYR A 203 -4.35 16.90 3.44
C TYR A 203 -4.47 18.21 4.23
N ARG A 204 -5.70 18.73 4.43
CA ARG A 204 -5.94 19.94 5.23
C ARG A 204 -5.70 19.71 6.73
N GLU A 205 -5.99 18.52 7.22
CA GLU A 205 -5.82 18.13 8.63
C GLU A 205 -4.35 17.89 9.00
N ILE A 206 -3.55 17.30 8.09
CA ILE A 206 -2.15 17.01 8.36
C ILE A 206 -1.27 18.26 8.35
N GLY A 207 -1.66 19.31 7.62
CA GLY A 207 -0.90 20.57 7.53
C GLY A 207 -0.65 21.25 8.87
N PRO A 208 -1.69 21.56 9.69
CA PRO A 208 -1.54 22.10 11.04
C PRO A 208 -0.71 21.19 11.96
N PHE A 209 -0.87 19.87 11.86
CA PHE A 209 -0.06 18.91 12.61
C PHE A 209 1.43 19.05 12.25
N VAL A 210 1.78 19.12 10.97
CA VAL A 210 3.18 19.31 10.54
C VAL A 210 3.69 20.68 10.96
N ALA A 211 2.87 21.72 10.92
CA ALA A 211 3.24 23.05 11.38
C ALA A 211 3.58 23.09 12.89
N SER A 212 3.00 22.19 13.71
CA SER A 212 3.31 22.08 15.14
C SER A 212 4.62 21.34 15.44
N LEU A 213 5.37 20.87 14.42
CA LEU A 213 6.62 20.13 14.60
C LEU A 213 7.64 20.82 15.52
N HIS A 214 7.65 22.16 15.52
CA HIS A 214 8.55 22.96 16.39
C HIS A 214 8.23 22.78 17.89
N GLN A 215 7.04 22.31 18.26
CA GLN A 215 6.58 22.08 19.63
C GLN A 215 6.91 20.66 20.14
N TRP A 216 7.44 19.80 19.30
CA TRP A 216 7.78 18.42 19.64
C TRP A 216 9.25 18.31 20.03
N ASP A 217 9.53 17.90 21.27
CA ASP A 217 10.89 17.61 21.74
C ASP A 217 11.37 16.25 21.23
N ASP A 218 10.48 15.26 21.20
CA ASP A 218 10.73 13.90 20.70
C ASP A 218 10.29 13.77 19.23
N LEU A 219 11.27 13.73 18.32
CA LEU A 219 11.04 13.57 16.89
C LEU A 219 10.60 12.14 16.51
N ASP A 220 10.97 11.12 17.28
CA ASP A 220 10.47 9.75 17.05
C ASP A 220 8.99 9.63 17.41
N ALA A 221 8.55 10.26 18.49
CA ALA A 221 7.11 10.33 18.82
C ALA A 221 6.32 11.08 17.74
N PHE A 222 6.85 12.22 17.25
CA PHE A 222 6.25 12.92 16.11
C PHE A 222 6.17 12.03 14.87
N PHE A 223 7.26 11.35 14.53
CA PHE A 223 7.34 10.46 13.37
C PHE A 223 6.27 9.35 13.39
N VAL A 224 6.05 8.73 14.54
CA VAL A 224 5.02 7.67 14.69
C VAL A 224 3.64 8.22 14.30
N VAL A 225 3.24 9.35 14.88
CA VAL A 225 1.94 9.97 14.58
C VAL A 225 1.87 10.48 13.14
N TYR A 226 2.95 11.08 12.63
CA TYR A 226 3.02 11.54 11.24
C TYR A 226 2.85 10.40 10.24
N ARG A 227 3.55 9.27 10.46
CA ARG A 227 3.45 8.06 9.62
C ARG A 227 2.02 7.53 9.56
N GLU A 228 1.34 7.45 10.70
CA GLU A 228 -0.06 7.00 10.74
C GLU A 228 -0.98 7.92 9.94
N LYS A 229 -0.86 9.23 10.12
CA LYS A 229 -1.65 10.22 9.39
C LYS A 229 -1.36 10.19 7.89
N LEU A 230 -0.09 10.16 7.50
CA LEU A 230 0.35 10.08 6.10
C LEU A 230 -0.23 8.84 5.42
N MET A 231 -0.04 7.67 6.03
CA MET A 231 -0.48 6.40 5.45
C MET A 231 -2.00 6.26 5.43
N ALA A 232 -2.72 6.84 6.39
CA ALA A 232 -4.19 6.91 6.37
C ALA A 232 -4.73 7.74 5.20
N ILE A 233 -4.06 8.84 4.82
CA ILE A 233 -4.39 9.64 3.64
C ILE A 233 -4.12 8.83 2.37
N LEU A 234 -2.91 8.28 2.23
CA LEU A 234 -2.48 7.53 1.05
C LEU A 234 -3.26 6.21 0.87
N LYS A 235 -3.87 5.65 1.92
CA LYS A 235 -4.72 4.45 1.86
C LYS A 235 -5.95 4.65 0.97
N LYS A 236 -6.41 5.88 0.78
CA LYS A 236 -7.53 6.19 -0.12
C LYS A 236 -6.99 6.34 -1.54
N PRO A 237 -7.43 5.51 -2.52
CA PRO A 237 -7.00 5.67 -3.91
C PRO A 237 -7.30 7.07 -4.43
N ALA A 238 -6.35 7.65 -5.14
CA ALA A 238 -6.52 8.96 -5.74
C ALA A 238 -7.62 8.91 -6.81
N SER A 239 -8.60 9.78 -6.70
CA SER A 239 -9.71 9.84 -7.65
C SER A 239 -9.38 10.75 -8.83
N ARG A 240 -9.99 10.47 -9.98
CA ARG A 240 -9.90 11.32 -11.17
C ARG A 240 -10.25 12.79 -10.86
N LYS A 241 -11.25 13.02 -10.01
CA LYS A 241 -11.64 14.36 -9.54
C LYS A 241 -10.51 15.04 -8.76
N ASN A 242 -9.88 14.32 -7.86
CA ASN A 242 -8.79 14.87 -7.05
C ASN A 242 -7.53 15.10 -7.87
N HIS A 243 -7.19 14.19 -8.78
CA HIS A 243 -6.09 14.40 -9.74
C HIS A 243 -6.34 15.66 -10.59
N THR A 244 -7.56 15.84 -11.11
CA THR A 244 -7.91 17.05 -11.87
C THR A 244 -7.66 18.31 -11.06
N ASN A 245 -8.04 18.32 -9.77
CA ASN A 245 -7.77 19.45 -8.88
C ASN A 245 -6.27 19.72 -8.73
N VAL A 246 -5.46 18.68 -8.55
CA VAL A 246 -3.99 18.81 -8.47
C VAL A 246 -3.40 19.31 -9.79
N LEU A 247 -3.82 18.76 -10.94
CA LEU A 247 -3.33 19.16 -12.26
C LEU A 247 -3.64 20.63 -12.56
N MET A 248 -4.85 21.08 -12.21
CA MET A 248 -5.23 22.51 -12.35
C MET A 248 -4.43 23.41 -11.41
N HIS A 249 -4.12 22.92 -10.19
CA HIS A 249 -3.27 23.64 -9.25
C HIS A 249 -1.85 23.80 -9.81
N ILE A 250 -1.27 22.71 -10.36
CA ILE A 250 0.06 22.74 -11.01
C ILE A 250 0.06 23.68 -12.22
N GLN A 251 -0.99 23.66 -13.06
CA GLN A 251 -1.13 24.60 -14.19
C GLN A 251 -1.02 26.07 -13.72
N GLY A 252 -1.50 26.37 -12.53
CA GLY A 252 -1.43 27.71 -11.94
C GLY A 252 -0.01 28.25 -11.78
N TYR A 253 0.97 27.39 -11.54
CA TYR A 253 2.39 27.76 -11.42
C TYR A 253 2.94 28.31 -12.72
N PHE A 254 2.44 27.85 -13.87
CA PHE A 254 2.89 28.26 -15.20
C PHE A 254 2.10 29.47 -15.74
N ARG A 255 1.32 30.14 -14.91
CA ARG A 255 0.42 31.24 -15.34
C ARG A 255 1.13 32.36 -16.10
N ASN A 256 2.35 32.70 -15.66
CA ASN A 256 3.12 33.81 -16.24
C ASN A 256 4.04 33.38 -17.38
N GLN A 257 4.32 32.08 -17.52
CA GLN A 257 5.21 31.52 -18.52
C GLN A 257 4.48 31.10 -19.80
N LEU A 258 3.27 30.55 -19.65
CA LEU A 258 2.49 30.06 -20.79
C LEU A 258 1.62 31.17 -21.40
N ASN A 259 1.58 31.24 -22.74
CA ASN A 259 0.65 32.08 -23.45
C ASN A 259 -0.81 31.54 -23.39
N ASN A 260 -1.76 32.31 -23.90
CA ASN A 260 -3.19 31.96 -23.84
C ASN A 260 -3.52 30.64 -24.55
N ARG A 261 -2.87 30.36 -25.69
CA ARG A 261 -3.07 29.12 -26.46
C ARG A 261 -2.57 27.91 -25.66
N GLN A 262 -1.32 27.96 -25.15
CA GLN A 262 -0.72 26.88 -24.35
C GLN A 262 -1.54 26.59 -23.08
N ARG A 263 -2.01 27.63 -22.40
CA ARG A 263 -2.89 27.45 -21.20
C ARG A 263 -4.22 26.81 -21.59
N GLY A 264 -4.79 27.18 -22.73
CA GLY A 264 -6.01 26.56 -23.25
C GLY A 264 -5.82 25.10 -23.57
N GLU A 265 -4.77 24.75 -24.33
CA GLU A 265 -4.43 23.37 -24.69
C GLU A 265 -4.20 22.50 -23.45
N LEU A 266 -3.42 22.97 -22.48
CA LEU A 266 -3.16 22.23 -21.23
C LEU A 266 -4.47 22.02 -20.43
N ARG A 267 -5.31 23.06 -20.29
CA ARG A 267 -6.61 22.95 -19.64
C ARG A 267 -7.49 21.90 -20.32
N ASP A 268 -7.54 21.90 -21.66
CA ASP A 268 -8.37 20.98 -22.42
C ASP A 268 -7.89 19.53 -22.28
N VAL A 269 -6.59 19.28 -22.27
CA VAL A 269 -6.01 17.96 -21.94
C VAL A 269 -6.39 17.50 -20.53
N ILE A 270 -6.31 18.40 -19.52
CA ILE A 270 -6.72 18.10 -18.15
C ILE A 270 -8.23 17.77 -18.08
N LEU A 271 -9.08 18.50 -18.82
CA LEU A 271 -10.51 18.25 -18.86
C LEU A 271 -10.84 16.95 -19.62
N HIS A 272 -10.13 16.61 -20.68
CA HIS A 272 -10.27 15.32 -21.36
C HIS A 272 -9.90 14.17 -20.40
N TYR A 273 -8.83 14.29 -19.61
CA TYR A 273 -8.54 13.34 -18.53
C TYR A 273 -9.72 13.26 -17.53
N ARG A 274 -10.22 14.41 -17.04
CA ARG A 274 -11.34 14.44 -16.11
C ARG A 274 -12.56 13.67 -16.63
N ASN A 275 -12.85 13.81 -17.92
CA ASN A 275 -14.00 13.19 -18.59
C ASN A 275 -13.76 11.71 -19.01
N GLY A 276 -12.59 11.14 -18.70
CA GLY A 276 -12.26 9.76 -19.04
C GLY A 276 -11.84 9.54 -20.50
N LEU A 277 -11.56 10.59 -21.25
CA LEU A 277 -11.14 10.50 -22.66
C LEU A 277 -9.62 10.27 -22.82
N LEU A 278 -8.84 10.61 -21.79
CA LEU A 278 -7.39 10.45 -21.77
C LEU A 278 -6.92 9.83 -20.45
N PRO A 279 -5.82 9.06 -20.44
CA PRO A 279 -5.16 8.62 -19.22
C PRO A 279 -4.47 9.79 -18.51
N ILE A 280 -4.17 9.62 -17.22
CA ILE A 280 -3.47 10.65 -16.42
C ILE A 280 -2.09 11.02 -16.96
N LEU A 281 -1.42 10.09 -17.65
CA LEU A 281 -0.12 10.37 -18.26
C LEU A 281 -0.14 11.48 -19.30
N ALA A 282 -1.27 11.70 -20.00
CA ALA A 282 -1.35 12.74 -21.01
C ALA A 282 -1.13 14.15 -20.41
N PRO A 283 -1.92 14.62 -19.40
CA PRO A 283 -1.66 15.90 -18.75
C PRO A 283 -0.33 15.92 -17.99
N LEU A 284 0.10 14.81 -17.36
CA LEU A 284 1.37 14.76 -16.65
C LEU A 284 2.56 14.95 -17.59
N THR A 285 2.58 14.31 -18.76
CA THR A 285 3.64 14.47 -19.75
C THR A 285 3.75 15.92 -20.23
N LEU A 286 2.62 16.56 -20.50
CA LEU A 286 2.62 17.97 -20.93
C LEU A 286 3.07 18.90 -19.79
N LEU A 287 2.70 18.63 -18.53
CA LEU A 287 3.18 19.39 -17.39
C LEU A 287 4.69 19.18 -17.14
N LYS A 288 5.19 17.94 -17.27
CA LYS A 288 6.63 17.66 -17.18
C LYS A 288 7.40 18.39 -18.29
N HIS A 289 6.86 18.47 -19.51
CA HIS A 289 7.44 19.24 -20.60
C HIS A 289 7.58 20.73 -20.23
N TYR A 290 6.49 21.35 -19.74
CA TYR A 290 6.55 22.74 -19.30
C TYR A 290 7.45 22.96 -18.08
N LEU A 291 7.53 21.98 -17.17
CA LEU A 291 8.44 22.05 -16.02
C LEU A 291 9.91 22.00 -16.45
N ALA A 292 10.22 21.28 -17.52
CA ALA A 292 11.58 21.26 -18.11
C ALA A 292 11.94 22.59 -18.80
N GLU A 293 10.97 23.24 -19.47
CA GLU A 293 11.18 24.56 -20.09
C GLU A 293 11.21 25.70 -19.08
N TYR A 294 10.37 25.62 -18.03
CA TYR A 294 10.20 26.65 -17.00
C TYR A 294 10.36 26.03 -15.61
N PRO A 295 11.60 25.75 -15.18
CA PRO A 295 11.85 25.08 -13.89
C PRO A 295 11.29 25.86 -12.71
N ASP A 296 10.48 25.17 -11.88
CA ASP A 296 9.99 25.66 -10.60
C ASP A 296 10.58 24.80 -9.48
N PRO A 297 11.33 25.38 -8.51
CA PRO A 297 12.02 24.61 -7.48
C PRO A 297 11.09 23.76 -6.61
N TYR A 298 9.87 24.22 -6.34
CA TYR A 298 8.90 23.45 -5.57
C TYR A 298 8.33 22.28 -6.38
N LEU A 299 7.89 22.52 -7.63
CA LEU A 299 7.33 21.48 -8.48
C LEU A 299 8.34 20.38 -8.81
N MET A 300 9.60 20.74 -9.03
CA MET A 300 10.68 19.78 -9.33
C MET A 300 10.92 18.78 -8.20
N THR A 301 10.55 19.11 -6.97
CA THR A 301 10.72 18.22 -5.82
C THR A 301 9.49 17.35 -5.55
N GLN A 302 8.37 17.55 -6.26
CA GLN A 302 7.11 16.87 -5.96
C GLN A 302 7.09 15.41 -6.44
N ASN A 303 6.93 14.48 -5.50
CA ASN A 303 6.79 13.04 -5.79
C ASN A 303 5.52 12.70 -6.59
N TYR A 304 4.59 13.64 -6.71
CA TYR A 304 3.37 13.47 -7.50
C TYR A 304 3.65 13.13 -8.97
N PHE A 305 4.70 13.68 -9.54
CA PHE A 305 5.09 13.41 -10.91
C PHE A 305 5.64 11.99 -11.09
N ASP A 306 6.46 11.54 -10.14
CA ASP A 306 7.17 10.26 -10.18
C ASP A 306 7.10 9.55 -8.81
N PRO A 307 5.91 9.02 -8.41
CA PRO A 307 5.71 8.43 -7.09
C PRO A 307 6.34 7.04 -6.94
N TYR A 308 6.71 6.40 -8.04
CA TYR A 308 7.36 5.10 -8.16
C TYR A 308 8.11 5.03 -9.52
N PRO A 309 8.98 4.03 -9.77
CA PRO A 309 9.70 3.89 -11.04
C PRO A 309 8.76 3.81 -12.26
N ASP A 310 9.02 4.63 -13.28
CA ASP A 310 8.19 4.74 -14.48
C ASP A 310 8.04 3.40 -15.24
N ASP A 311 9.06 2.53 -15.18
CA ASP A 311 9.05 1.21 -15.84
C ASP A 311 7.96 0.26 -15.30
N LEU A 312 7.38 0.53 -14.14
CA LEU A 312 6.21 -0.19 -13.64
C LEU A 312 4.94 0.10 -14.44
N ALA A 313 4.92 1.16 -15.24
CA ALA A 313 3.90 1.52 -16.22
C ALA A 313 2.44 1.53 -15.70
N LEU A 314 2.23 1.80 -14.39
CA LEU A 314 0.92 1.65 -13.74
C LEU A 314 -0.10 2.72 -14.14
N ARG A 315 0.36 3.89 -14.63
CA ARG A 315 -0.50 5.03 -15.04
C ARG A 315 -0.97 4.97 -16.49
N LEU A 316 -0.71 3.87 -17.19
CA LEU A 316 -1.14 3.70 -18.59
C LEU A 316 -2.64 3.42 -18.75
N ALA A 317 -3.29 2.86 -17.74
CA ALA A 317 -4.69 2.53 -17.81
C ALA A 317 -5.57 3.78 -17.85
N VAL A 318 -6.54 3.80 -18.77
CA VAL A 318 -7.66 4.74 -18.74
C VAL A 318 -8.69 4.17 -17.78
N THR A 319 -8.67 4.61 -16.53
CA THR A 319 -9.55 4.14 -15.46
C THR A 319 -10.58 5.20 -15.11
#